data_47a75882c5f79cc492a4dd420055dd05
#
_entry.id   47a75882c5f79cc492a4dd420055dd05
#
_cell.length_a   1.000
_cell.length_b   1.000
_cell.length_c   1.000
_cell.angle_alpha   90.00
_cell.angle_beta   90.00
_cell.angle_gamma   90.00
#
_symmetry.space_group_name_H-M   'P 1'
#
loop_
_entity.id
_entity.type
_entity.pdbx_description
1 polymer ?
#
loop_
_entity_poly.entity_id
_entity_poly.type
_entity_poly.pdbx_seq_one_letter_code
_entity_poly.pdbx_strand_id
1 'polypeptide(L)'
;SAPVDGVACRQHLKVGDEVKQGQVLLGITPLQSQVLDPRSRAQARAQVAAAQSALHAAEQQSAAAAAAAKLAAIEYKRLQPLVEKGVISTDAFDKASTQVQTTAAAKRSADFQVEVAHYEMQAARTVLEYSAASRDEPAERLPVFSPVDGRVLKVVRECEGPVRTGDMLIEVGDPTALEVEVDVLSADAVKIKPGMKVLFDRWGGEQPLEGVVRIIEPVGFKKISALGVEEQRVLIISDFTSPPEKWQRLGDGYRVEARFILWHQGDVLQVPASSLFRFKQGWAVFIVENNHAKRRLVKVGQRNGLSAQILEGVNEGEVVVNHPSDDVENGRRVKLEL
;
A
#
# COMPACT_ATOMS: atom_id res chain seq x y z
N SER A 1 5.81 -22.38 5.50
CA SER A 1 5.68 -23.60 4.67
C SER A 1 6.37 -24.79 5.34
N ALA A 2 6.04 -26.00 4.89
CA ALA A 2 6.70 -27.23 5.35
C ALA A 2 8.13 -27.30 4.83
N PRO A 3 9.15 -27.46 5.69
CA PRO A 3 10.54 -27.55 5.27
C PRO A 3 10.91 -28.93 4.70
N VAL A 4 10.17 -29.99 5.04
CA VAL A 4 10.41 -31.38 4.65
C VAL A 4 9.10 -32.11 4.40
N ASP A 5 9.18 -33.21 3.63
CA ASP A 5 8.09 -34.19 3.51
C ASP A 5 7.95 -34.95 4.83
N GLY A 6 6.75 -35.01 5.35
CA GLY A 6 6.54 -35.63 6.64
C GLY A 6 5.07 -35.69 7.06
N VAL A 7 4.87 -35.93 8.32
CA VAL A 7 3.55 -35.82 8.95
C VAL A 7 3.58 -34.61 9.89
N ALA A 8 2.75 -33.61 9.59
CA ALA A 8 2.58 -32.46 10.49
C ALA A 8 1.84 -32.93 11.75
N CYS A 9 2.36 -32.55 12.91
CA CYS A 9 1.70 -32.81 14.19
C CYS A 9 0.49 -31.89 14.36
N ARG A 10 -0.44 -32.31 15.22
CA ARG A 10 -1.63 -31.52 15.54
C ARG A 10 -1.23 -30.15 16.07
N GLN A 11 -1.81 -29.13 15.47
CA GLN A 11 -1.56 -27.75 15.81
C GLN A 11 -2.51 -27.30 16.94
N HIS A 12 -1.99 -26.50 17.86
CA HIS A 12 -2.75 -25.94 18.97
C HIS A 12 -3.06 -24.45 18.79
N LEU A 13 -2.35 -23.77 17.88
CA LEU A 13 -2.54 -22.36 17.60
C LEU A 13 -3.83 -22.13 16.78
N LYS A 14 -4.53 -21.06 17.12
CA LYS A 14 -5.75 -20.61 16.44
C LYS A 14 -5.51 -19.29 15.74
N VAL A 15 -6.35 -18.99 14.76
CA VAL A 15 -6.38 -17.67 14.12
C VAL A 15 -6.59 -16.59 15.19
N GLY A 16 -5.74 -15.57 15.18
CA GLY A 16 -5.73 -14.49 16.16
C GLY A 16 -4.74 -14.65 17.31
N ASP A 17 -4.20 -15.86 17.54
CA ASP A 17 -3.21 -16.09 18.59
C ASP A 17 -1.93 -15.27 18.33
N GLU A 18 -1.38 -14.71 19.40
CA GLU A 18 -0.10 -14.00 19.33
C GLU A 18 1.05 -15.01 19.28
N VAL A 19 2.03 -14.72 18.42
CA VAL A 19 3.22 -15.54 18.28
C VAL A 19 4.45 -14.62 18.29
N LYS A 20 5.54 -15.13 18.87
CA LYS A 20 6.82 -14.44 18.89
C LYS A 20 7.76 -15.05 17.87
N GLN A 21 8.65 -14.24 17.38
CA GLN A 21 9.77 -14.65 16.56
C GLN A 21 10.53 -15.81 17.23
N GLY A 22 10.81 -16.88 16.46
CA GLY A 22 11.46 -18.09 17.00
C GLY A 22 10.57 -18.98 17.85
N GLN A 23 9.31 -18.65 18.05
CA GLN A 23 8.35 -19.55 18.73
C GLN A 23 8.01 -20.72 17.82
N VAL A 24 7.98 -21.93 18.39
CA VAL A 24 7.56 -23.15 17.68
C VAL A 24 6.08 -23.07 17.37
N LEU A 25 5.73 -23.13 16.09
CA LEU A 25 4.36 -23.11 15.61
C LEU A 25 3.77 -24.52 15.57
N LEU A 26 4.52 -25.46 15.02
CA LEU A 26 4.15 -26.87 14.92
C LEU A 26 5.40 -27.74 14.75
N GLY A 27 5.24 -29.06 14.88
CA GLY A 27 6.29 -30.04 14.59
C GLY A 27 5.95 -30.86 13.36
N ILE A 28 6.95 -31.25 12.60
CA ILE A 28 6.80 -32.21 11.49
C ILE A 28 7.64 -33.42 11.82
N THR A 29 7.03 -34.60 11.72
CA THR A 29 7.76 -35.87 11.78
C THR A 29 8.13 -36.25 10.35
N PRO A 30 9.43 -36.23 9.96
CA PRO A 30 9.86 -36.57 8.63
C PRO A 30 9.48 -38.02 8.28
N LEU A 31 9.12 -38.27 7.03
CA LEU A 31 8.94 -39.64 6.54
C LEU A 31 10.29 -40.36 6.54
N GLN A 32 10.39 -41.49 7.23
CA GLN A 32 11.65 -42.25 7.42
C GLN A 32 12.30 -42.78 6.12
N SER A 33 11.71 -42.56 4.97
CA SER A 33 12.17 -43.15 3.70
C SER A 33 13.23 -42.33 2.93
N GLN A 34 13.65 -41.17 3.42
CA GLN A 34 14.67 -40.36 2.75
C GLN A 34 15.98 -40.28 3.52
N VAL A 35 16.62 -41.41 3.69
CA VAL A 35 18.09 -41.39 3.75
C VAL A 35 18.55 -40.81 2.42
N LEU A 36 19.00 -39.57 2.44
CA LEU A 36 19.43 -38.88 1.21
C LEU A 36 20.51 -39.70 0.48
N ASP A 37 20.13 -40.12 -0.69
CA ASP A 37 21.16 -40.53 -1.67
C ASP A 37 22.15 -39.34 -1.88
N PRO A 38 23.32 -39.57 -2.47
CA PRO A 38 24.29 -38.50 -2.69
C PRO A 38 23.75 -37.30 -3.47
N ARG A 39 22.71 -37.49 -4.32
CA ARG A 39 22.05 -36.41 -5.08
C ARG A 39 21.19 -35.52 -4.18
N SER A 40 20.33 -36.11 -3.38
CA SER A 40 19.50 -35.39 -2.47
C SER A 40 20.29 -34.60 -1.43
N ARG A 41 21.44 -35.16 -0.97
CA ARG A 41 22.36 -34.40 -0.09
C ARG A 41 23.06 -33.26 -0.82
N ALA A 42 23.43 -33.43 -2.08
CA ALA A 42 24.01 -32.37 -2.90
C ALA A 42 22.97 -31.25 -3.15
N GLN A 43 21.73 -31.63 -3.40
CA GLN A 43 20.61 -30.68 -3.56
C GLN A 43 20.33 -29.89 -2.28
N ALA A 44 20.30 -30.54 -1.13
CA ALA A 44 20.13 -29.86 0.15
C ALA A 44 21.27 -28.86 0.44
N ARG A 45 22.53 -29.24 0.11
CA ARG A 45 23.68 -28.31 0.21
C ARG A 45 23.54 -27.12 -0.73
N ALA A 46 23.10 -27.36 -1.97
CA ALA A 46 22.86 -26.27 -2.93
C ALA A 46 21.75 -25.32 -2.44
N GLN A 47 20.72 -25.86 -1.80
CA GLN A 47 19.64 -25.07 -1.22
C GLN A 47 20.12 -24.19 -0.06
N VAL A 48 20.96 -24.71 0.82
CA VAL A 48 21.60 -23.91 1.89
C VAL A 48 22.45 -22.78 1.27
N ALA A 49 23.23 -23.07 0.24
CA ALA A 49 24.06 -22.06 -0.42
C ALA A 49 23.20 -20.97 -1.10
N ALA A 50 22.09 -21.34 -1.72
CA ALA A 50 21.14 -20.41 -2.33
C ALA A 50 20.47 -19.52 -1.28
N ALA A 51 19.97 -20.11 -0.18
CA ALA A 51 19.37 -19.37 0.93
C ALA A 51 20.38 -18.43 1.61
N GLN A 52 21.64 -18.83 1.74
CA GLN A 52 22.71 -17.98 2.27
C GLN A 52 22.98 -16.78 1.34
N SER A 53 22.94 -16.99 0.03
CA SER A 53 23.09 -15.90 -0.93
C SER A 53 21.90 -14.94 -0.91
N ALA A 54 20.67 -15.46 -0.72
CA ALA A 54 19.46 -14.66 -0.56
C ALA A 54 19.52 -13.80 0.72
N LEU A 55 19.96 -14.38 1.84
CA LEU A 55 20.19 -13.65 3.09
C LEU A 55 21.16 -12.49 2.87
N HIS A 56 22.30 -12.77 2.24
CA HIS A 56 23.28 -11.72 1.97
C HIS A 56 22.76 -10.62 1.06
N ALA A 57 21.95 -10.95 0.06
CA ALA A 57 21.28 -9.96 -0.78
C ALA A 57 20.30 -9.09 0.02
N ALA A 58 19.48 -9.69 0.90
CA ALA A 58 18.56 -8.98 1.78
C ALA A 58 19.30 -8.04 2.76
N GLU A 59 20.42 -8.48 3.34
CA GLU A 59 21.27 -7.64 4.19
C GLU A 59 21.79 -6.40 3.45
N GLN A 60 22.24 -6.56 2.21
CA GLN A 60 22.68 -5.43 1.39
C GLN A 60 21.53 -4.46 1.09
N GLN A 61 20.34 -4.98 0.85
CA GLN A 61 19.16 -4.16 0.61
C GLN A 61 18.73 -3.39 1.87
N SER A 62 18.76 -4.02 3.04
CA SER A 62 18.52 -3.37 4.32
C SER A 62 19.55 -2.26 4.59
N ALA A 63 20.83 -2.53 4.33
CA ALA A 63 21.89 -1.54 4.48
C ALA A 63 21.68 -0.32 3.57
N ALA A 64 21.26 -0.54 2.32
CA ALA A 64 20.95 0.53 1.38
C ALA A 64 19.74 1.35 1.84
N ALA A 65 18.66 0.69 2.29
CA ALA A 65 17.47 1.35 2.84
C ALA A 65 17.79 2.15 4.11
N ALA A 66 18.63 1.60 4.99
CA ALA A 66 19.10 2.29 6.18
C ALA A 66 19.90 3.56 5.85
N ALA A 67 20.75 3.51 4.82
CA ALA A 67 21.49 4.68 4.36
C ALA A 67 20.55 5.76 3.80
N ALA A 68 19.55 5.37 3.02
CA ALA A 68 18.54 6.28 2.48
C ALA A 68 17.71 6.94 3.61
N ALA A 69 17.27 6.18 4.61
CA ALA A 69 16.54 6.69 5.75
C ALA A 69 17.39 7.65 6.58
N LYS A 70 18.66 7.34 6.77
CA LYS A 70 19.62 8.22 7.48
C LYS A 70 19.81 9.54 6.74
N LEU A 71 19.95 9.50 5.41
CA LEU A 71 20.10 10.72 4.58
C LEU A 71 18.85 11.58 4.69
N ALA A 72 17.66 11.01 4.53
CA ALA A 72 16.39 11.73 4.64
C ALA A 72 16.22 12.39 6.03
N ALA A 73 16.57 11.66 7.10
CA ALA A 73 16.52 12.21 8.47
C ALA A 73 17.50 13.38 8.70
N ILE A 74 18.69 13.32 8.10
CA ILE A 74 19.67 14.41 8.16
C ILE A 74 19.13 15.63 7.42
N GLU A 75 18.55 15.41 6.24
CA GLU A 75 18.01 16.47 5.40
C GLU A 75 16.82 17.17 6.06
N TYR A 76 15.91 16.41 6.63
CA TYR A 76 14.79 16.91 7.43
C TYR A 76 15.25 17.78 8.60
N LYS A 77 16.21 17.29 9.41
CA LYS A 77 16.80 18.05 10.51
C LYS A 77 17.47 19.34 10.07
N ARG A 78 18.09 19.35 8.87
CA ARG A 78 18.71 20.55 8.30
C ARG A 78 17.67 21.58 7.88
N LEU A 79 16.53 21.15 7.34
CA LEU A 79 15.47 22.03 6.84
C LEU A 79 14.58 22.59 7.96
N GLN A 80 14.46 21.89 9.08
CA GLN A 80 13.61 22.30 10.21
C GLN A 80 13.88 23.74 10.69
N PRO A 81 15.12 24.16 11.02
CA PRO A 81 15.36 25.54 11.44
C PRO A 81 15.24 26.57 10.31
N LEU A 82 15.25 26.14 9.04
CA LEU A 82 15.12 27.03 7.88
C LEU A 82 13.66 27.36 7.59
N VAL A 83 12.73 26.44 7.80
CA VAL A 83 11.29 26.71 7.67
C VAL A 83 10.82 27.62 8.81
N GLU A 84 11.30 27.39 10.04
CA GLU A 84 10.98 28.27 11.18
C GLU A 84 11.43 29.72 10.99
N LYS A 85 12.51 29.93 10.21
CA LYS A 85 13.03 31.25 9.85
C LYS A 85 12.43 31.82 8.56
N GLY A 86 11.50 31.13 7.92
CA GLY A 86 10.88 31.54 6.65
C GLY A 86 11.82 31.53 5.43
N VAL A 87 12.96 30.81 5.52
CA VAL A 87 13.97 30.76 4.44
C VAL A 87 13.57 29.78 3.34
N ILE A 88 12.77 28.76 3.69
CA ILE A 88 12.25 27.76 2.74
C ILE A 88 10.72 27.71 2.83
N SER A 89 10.08 27.20 1.76
CA SER A 89 8.62 27.00 1.75
C SER A 89 8.20 25.83 2.63
N THR A 90 6.99 25.90 3.16
CA THR A 90 6.34 24.80 3.89
C THR A 90 6.24 23.54 3.03
N ASP A 91 5.95 23.67 1.73
CA ASP A 91 5.92 22.55 0.78
C ASP A 91 7.26 21.78 0.71
N ALA A 92 8.39 22.50 0.73
CA ALA A 92 9.71 21.86 0.73
C ALA A 92 9.97 21.08 2.04
N PHE A 93 9.53 21.62 3.17
CA PHE A 93 9.64 20.96 4.46
C PHE A 93 8.70 19.74 4.57
N ASP A 94 7.46 19.84 4.07
CA ASP A 94 6.50 18.75 4.05
C ASP A 94 6.96 17.59 3.17
N LYS A 95 7.60 17.88 2.03
CA LYS A 95 8.25 16.87 1.19
C LYS A 95 9.38 16.15 1.93
N ALA A 96 10.22 16.87 2.66
CA ALA A 96 11.28 16.26 3.45
C ALA A 96 10.72 15.40 4.59
N SER A 97 9.64 15.83 5.24
CA SER A 97 8.93 15.07 6.27
C SER A 97 8.38 13.76 5.71
N THR A 98 7.68 13.83 4.56
CA THR A 98 7.17 12.66 3.86
C THR A 98 8.30 11.71 3.45
N GLN A 99 9.43 12.26 2.98
CA GLN A 99 10.60 11.46 2.62
C GLN A 99 11.18 10.68 3.81
N VAL A 100 11.21 11.27 5.00
CA VAL A 100 11.62 10.55 6.23
C VAL A 100 10.69 9.38 6.51
N GLN A 101 9.37 9.59 6.43
CA GLN A 101 8.40 8.53 6.71
C GLN A 101 8.50 7.38 5.71
N THR A 102 8.56 7.70 4.42
CA THR A 102 8.65 6.69 3.35
C THR A 102 9.95 5.89 3.42
N THR A 103 11.09 6.55 3.65
CA THR A 103 12.37 5.84 3.78
C THR A 103 12.46 5.03 5.06
N ALA A 104 11.84 5.48 6.15
CA ALA A 104 11.76 4.70 7.39
C ALA A 104 10.88 3.45 7.21
N ALA A 105 9.76 3.55 6.48
CA ALA A 105 8.93 2.40 6.14
C ALA A 105 9.68 1.41 5.23
N ALA A 106 10.36 1.91 4.20
CA ALA A 106 11.19 1.10 3.31
C ALA A 106 12.31 0.37 4.08
N LYS A 107 12.94 1.04 5.06
CA LYS A 107 13.92 0.39 5.93
C LYS A 107 13.31 -0.75 6.73
N ARG A 108 12.16 -0.52 7.39
CA ARG A 108 11.49 -1.60 8.15
C ARG A 108 11.16 -2.79 7.26
N SER A 109 10.60 -2.55 6.07
CA SER A 109 10.31 -3.62 5.10
C SER A 109 11.57 -4.41 4.72
N ALA A 110 12.69 -3.73 4.47
CA ALA A 110 13.95 -4.40 4.13
C ALA A 110 14.53 -5.18 5.33
N ASP A 111 14.38 -4.67 6.56
CA ASP A 111 14.80 -5.38 7.77
C ASP A 111 13.98 -6.68 7.95
N PHE A 112 12.67 -6.65 7.70
CA PHE A 112 11.85 -7.87 7.70
C PHE A 112 12.28 -8.89 6.64
N GLN A 113 12.68 -8.42 5.45
CA GLN A 113 13.20 -9.33 4.40
C GLN A 113 14.48 -10.04 4.87
N VAL A 114 15.34 -9.36 5.63
CA VAL A 114 16.53 -10.01 6.21
C VAL A 114 16.11 -11.11 7.19
N GLU A 115 15.12 -10.85 8.03
CA GLU A 115 14.63 -11.83 9.01
C GLU A 115 14.03 -13.06 8.30
N VAL A 116 13.18 -12.84 7.29
CA VAL A 116 12.62 -13.92 6.49
C VAL A 116 13.73 -14.76 5.85
N ALA A 117 14.69 -14.12 5.17
CA ALA A 117 15.80 -14.82 4.53
C ALA A 117 16.69 -15.57 5.54
N HIS A 118 16.85 -15.03 6.76
CA HIS A 118 17.57 -15.71 7.83
C HIS A 118 16.87 -17.02 8.26
N TYR A 119 15.54 -17.00 8.41
CA TYR A 119 14.79 -18.21 8.76
C TYR A 119 14.72 -19.22 7.63
N GLU A 120 14.63 -18.76 6.38
CA GLU A 120 14.73 -19.65 5.21
C GLU A 120 16.09 -20.35 5.19
N MET A 121 17.17 -19.65 5.50
CA MET A 121 18.50 -20.24 5.59
C MET A 121 18.59 -21.23 6.75
N GLN A 122 17.99 -20.91 7.92
CA GLN A 122 17.94 -21.87 9.03
C GLN A 122 17.14 -23.12 8.68
N ALA A 123 15.97 -22.96 8.05
CA ALA A 123 15.16 -24.08 7.57
C ALA A 123 15.94 -24.98 6.61
N ALA A 124 16.63 -24.39 5.65
CA ALA A 124 17.48 -25.15 4.71
C ALA A 124 18.61 -25.90 5.41
N ARG A 125 19.25 -25.29 6.44
CA ARG A 125 20.29 -25.97 7.26
C ARG A 125 19.71 -27.14 8.02
N THR A 126 18.55 -26.94 8.65
CA THR A 126 17.89 -28.00 9.42
C THR A 126 17.57 -29.20 8.53
N VAL A 127 17.06 -28.96 7.30
CA VAL A 127 16.86 -30.05 6.31
C VAL A 127 18.16 -30.81 6.04
N LEU A 128 19.28 -30.12 5.88
CA LEU A 128 20.56 -30.74 5.63
C LEU A 128 21.05 -31.53 6.86
N GLU A 129 20.88 -31.04 8.07
CA GLU A 129 21.28 -31.68 9.33
C GLU A 129 20.46 -32.94 9.60
N TYR A 130 19.13 -32.86 9.50
CA TYR A 130 18.24 -34.01 9.67
C TYR A 130 18.40 -35.07 8.58
N SER A 131 18.80 -34.66 7.40
CA SER A 131 19.12 -35.59 6.33
C SER A 131 20.44 -36.32 6.52
N ALA A 132 21.26 -35.89 7.47
CA ALA A 132 22.54 -36.54 7.85
C ALA A 132 22.39 -37.45 9.08
N ALA A 133 21.28 -37.40 9.81
CA ALA A 133 21.03 -38.21 11.00
C ALA A 133 20.85 -39.70 10.65
N SER A 134 21.42 -40.56 11.50
CA SER A 134 21.50 -42.01 11.31
C SER A 134 20.15 -42.71 11.46
N ARG A 135 20.02 -43.87 10.85
CA ARG A 135 18.82 -44.75 10.78
C ARG A 135 18.26 -45.26 12.13
N ASP A 136 18.94 -45.03 13.24
CA ASP A 136 18.65 -45.72 14.51
C ASP A 136 18.02 -44.84 15.60
N GLU A 137 17.74 -43.56 15.33
CA GLU A 137 17.00 -42.71 16.29
C GLU A 137 15.53 -42.55 15.85
N PRO A 138 14.58 -42.55 16.79
CA PRO A 138 13.19 -42.28 16.47
C PRO A 138 13.11 -40.91 15.84
N ALA A 139 12.40 -40.82 14.72
CA ALA A 139 12.28 -39.57 13.93
C ALA A 139 11.92 -38.40 14.84
N GLU A 140 12.90 -37.59 15.15
CA GLU A 140 12.72 -36.41 15.99
C GLU A 140 11.84 -35.41 15.26
N ARG A 141 10.92 -34.83 16.01
CA ARG A 141 9.98 -33.84 15.42
C ARG A 141 10.74 -32.57 15.05
N LEU A 142 10.69 -32.24 13.78
CA LEU A 142 11.28 -31.01 13.25
C LEU A 142 10.39 -29.83 13.64
N PRO A 143 10.84 -28.88 14.45
CA PRO A 143 10.06 -27.72 14.80
C PRO A 143 10.01 -26.71 13.63
N VAL A 144 8.83 -26.18 13.37
CA VAL A 144 8.62 -25.05 12.46
C VAL A 144 8.43 -23.81 13.31
N PHE A 145 9.30 -22.82 13.13
CA PHE A 145 9.33 -21.60 13.92
C PHE A 145 8.59 -20.44 13.23
N SER A 146 8.12 -19.49 14.04
CA SER A 146 7.63 -18.20 13.54
C SER A 146 8.79 -17.35 13.05
N PRO A 147 8.72 -16.81 11.81
CA PRO A 147 9.74 -15.92 11.30
C PRO A 147 9.66 -14.49 11.89
N VAL A 148 8.53 -14.11 12.45
CA VAL A 148 8.24 -12.74 12.90
C VAL A 148 7.45 -12.75 14.21
N ASP A 149 7.49 -11.63 14.93
CA ASP A 149 6.50 -11.32 15.95
C ASP A 149 5.19 -10.93 15.24
N GLY A 150 4.05 -11.43 15.74
CA GLY A 150 2.78 -11.10 15.10
C GLY A 150 1.63 -11.96 15.60
N ARG A 151 0.67 -12.19 14.71
CA ARG A 151 -0.50 -13.04 14.97
C ARG A 151 -0.67 -14.07 13.89
N VAL A 152 -1.29 -15.18 14.26
CA VAL A 152 -1.74 -16.19 13.31
C VAL A 152 -2.88 -15.60 12.48
N LEU A 153 -2.64 -15.36 11.19
CA LEU A 153 -3.64 -14.85 10.26
C LEU A 153 -4.50 -15.97 9.69
N LYS A 154 -3.87 -17.11 9.40
CA LYS A 154 -4.57 -18.26 8.83
C LYS A 154 -3.91 -19.56 9.26
N VAL A 155 -4.74 -20.53 9.56
CA VAL A 155 -4.35 -21.94 9.76
C VAL A 155 -4.80 -22.69 8.53
N VAL A 156 -3.86 -23.16 7.72
CA VAL A 156 -4.16 -23.90 6.49
C VAL A 156 -4.41 -25.36 6.80
N ARG A 157 -3.69 -25.90 7.82
CA ARG A 157 -3.87 -27.28 8.27
C ARG A 157 -4.08 -27.34 9.78
N GLU A 158 -5.28 -27.68 10.18
CA GLU A 158 -5.66 -27.83 11.59
C GLU A 158 -5.40 -29.23 12.15
N CYS A 159 -5.43 -30.25 11.29
CA CYS A 159 -5.34 -31.63 11.66
C CYS A 159 -3.99 -32.26 11.33
N GLU A 160 -3.62 -33.28 12.09
CA GLU A 160 -2.47 -34.13 11.80
C GLU A 160 -2.66 -34.83 10.44
N GLY A 161 -1.59 -34.81 9.64
CA GLY A 161 -1.63 -35.39 8.31
C GLY A 161 -0.36 -35.20 7.49
N PRO A 162 -0.25 -35.89 6.35
CA PRO A 162 0.92 -35.81 5.49
C PRO A 162 1.05 -34.44 4.87
N VAL A 163 2.27 -33.94 4.83
CA VAL A 163 2.66 -32.67 4.21
C VAL A 163 3.85 -32.89 3.29
N ARG A 164 3.92 -32.09 2.22
CA ARG A 164 5.04 -32.05 1.30
C ARG A 164 5.85 -30.77 1.53
N THR A 165 7.11 -30.83 1.19
CA THR A 165 7.99 -29.66 1.19
C THR A 165 7.37 -28.52 0.37
N GLY A 166 7.26 -27.34 0.98
CA GLY A 166 6.63 -26.18 0.37
C GLY A 166 5.13 -26.01 0.67
N ASP A 167 4.46 -27.03 1.22
CA ASP A 167 3.05 -26.90 1.62
C ASP A 167 2.87 -25.79 2.65
N MET A 168 1.88 -24.93 2.43
CA MET A 168 1.49 -23.89 3.38
C MET A 168 0.82 -24.54 4.59
N LEU A 169 1.32 -24.25 5.78
CA LEU A 169 0.84 -24.80 7.06
C LEU A 169 0.08 -23.77 7.89
N ILE A 170 0.69 -22.65 8.08
CA ILE A 170 0.21 -21.54 8.90
C ILE A 170 0.72 -20.24 8.31
N GLU A 171 -0.09 -19.20 8.37
CA GLU A 171 0.25 -17.84 7.97
C GLU A 171 0.31 -16.96 9.21
N VAL A 172 1.45 -16.29 9.37
CA VAL A 172 1.73 -15.38 10.49
C VAL A 172 2.10 -14.04 9.91
N GLY A 173 1.57 -12.98 10.47
CA GLY A 173 1.88 -11.62 10.06
C GLY A 173 1.68 -10.62 11.18
N ASP A 174 2.26 -9.45 11.01
CA ASP A 174 2.04 -8.32 11.89
C ASP A 174 0.77 -7.58 11.47
N PRO A 175 -0.33 -7.65 12.25
CA PRO A 175 -1.57 -6.96 11.92
C PRO A 175 -1.44 -5.43 11.99
N THR A 176 -0.32 -4.90 12.50
CA THR A 176 -0.07 -3.45 12.57
C THR A 176 0.70 -2.92 11.35
N ALA A 177 1.22 -3.81 10.51
CA ALA A 177 1.99 -3.48 9.30
C ALA A 177 1.16 -3.62 8.04
N LEU A 178 -0.09 -3.13 8.07
CA LEU A 178 -0.97 -3.17 6.91
C LEU A 178 -0.55 -2.16 5.85
N GLU A 179 -0.61 -2.59 4.61
CA GLU A 179 -0.53 -1.74 3.42
C GLU A 179 -1.80 -1.91 2.58
N VAL A 180 -2.09 -0.96 1.73
CA VAL A 180 -3.26 -1.01 0.85
C VAL A 180 -2.81 -1.23 -0.58
N GLU A 181 -3.18 -2.38 -1.12
CA GLU A 181 -2.96 -2.73 -2.53
C GLU A 181 -4.18 -2.33 -3.36
N VAL A 182 -3.97 -1.56 -4.40
CA VAL A 182 -5.04 -1.05 -5.26
C VAL A 182 -4.78 -1.38 -6.71
N ASP A 183 -5.67 -2.15 -7.32
CA ASP A 183 -5.67 -2.40 -8.76
C ASP A 183 -6.23 -1.20 -9.51
N VAL A 184 -5.41 -0.45 -10.20
CA VAL A 184 -5.81 0.73 -10.97
C VAL A 184 -5.71 0.45 -12.47
N LEU A 185 -6.66 0.95 -13.27
CA LEU A 185 -6.55 0.88 -14.73
C LEU A 185 -5.25 1.56 -15.19
N SER A 186 -4.53 0.94 -16.12
CA SER A 186 -3.24 1.44 -16.60
C SER A 186 -3.31 2.88 -17.13
N ALA A 187 -4.42 3.26 -17.77
CA ALA A 187 -4.65 4.62 -18.26
C ALA A 187 -4.78 5.67 -17.13
N ASP A 188 -5.19 5.25 -15.94
CA ASP A 188 -5.29 6.12 -14.77
C ASP A 188 -4.02 6.06 -13.90
N ALA A 189 -3.36 4.92 -13.87
CA ALA A 189 -2.11 4.75 -13.12
C ALA A 189 -1.02 5.73 -13.55
N VAL A 190 -0.96 6.10 -14.84
CA VAL A 190 0.01 7.09 -15.36
C VAL A 190 -0.18 8.50 -14.81
N LYS A 191 -1.36 8.79 -14.22
CA LYS A 191 -1.67 10.08 -13.58
C LYS A 191 -1.22 10.11 -12.11
N ILE A 192 -0.98 8.95 -11.52
CA ILE A 192 -0.62 8.78 -10.13
C ILE A 192 0.91 8.82 -10.00
N LYS A 193 1.39 9.37 -8.90
CA LYS A 193 2.83 9.47 -8.61
C LYS A 193 3.10 9.03 -7.18
N PRO A 194 4.26 8.45 -6.89
CA PRO A 194 4.70 8.23 -5.51
C PRO A 194 4.64 9.53 -4.70
N GLY A 195 4.21 9.43 -3.45
CA GLY A 195 4.00 10.57 -2.56
C GLY A 195 2.64 11.27 -2.70
N MET A 196 1.79 10.88 -3.65
CA MET A 196 0.43 11.42 -3.75
C MET A 196 -0.42 10.99 -2.55
N LYS A 197 -1.24 11.92 -2.05
CA LYS A 197 -2.26 11.62 -1.05
C LYS A 197 -3.33 10.70 -1.62
N VAL A 198 -3.74 9.74 -0.79
CA VAL A 198 -4.86 8.86 -1.06
C VAL A 198 -5.78 8.84 0.15
N LEU A 199 -7.07 8.79 -0.09
CA LEU A 199 -8.10 8.62 0.93
C LEU A 199 -8.70 7.23 0.78
N PHE A 200 -8.80 6.50 1.89
CA PHE A 200 -9.42 5.19 1.93
C PHE A 200 -10.82 5.30 2.51
N ASP A 201 -11.80 5.12 1.64
CA ASP A 201 -13.21 5.13 1.98
C ASP A 201 -13.74 3.71 2.18
N ARG A 202 -14.95 3.58 2.72
CA ARG A 202 -15.70 2.32 2.87
C ARG A 202 -14.96 1.20 3.60
N TRP A 203 -14.04 1.57 4.45
CA TRP A 203 -13.30 0.64 5.28
C TRP A 203 -14.06 0.18 6.54
N GLY A 204 -15.29 0.69 6.75
CA GLY A 204 -16.15 0.36 7.89
C GLY A 204 -16.21 1.43 8.99
N GLY A 205 -15.35 2.45 8.94
CA GLY A 205 -15.43 3.61 9.83
C GLY A 205 -16.17 4.79 9.19
N GLU A 206 -16.48 5.80 10.01
CA GLU A 206 -17.29 6.96 9.60
C GLU A 206 -16.49 7.95 8.74
N GLN A 207 -15.19 8.06 8.96
CA GLN A 207 -14.34 9.03 8.26
C GLN A 207 -13.32 8.31 7.38
N PRO A 208 -12.97 8.87 6.21
CA PRO A 208 -11.90 8.35 5.39
C PRO A 208 -10.58 8.28 6.16
N LEU A 209 -9.81 7.22 5.92
CA LEU A 209 -8.42 7.15 6.38
C LEU A 209 -7.53 7.82 5.35
N GLU A 210 -6.49 8.49 5.83
CA GLU A 210 -5.50 9.11 4.96
C GLU A 210 -4.32 8.16 4.73
N GLY A 211 -3.79 8.22 3.53
CA GLY A 211 -2.61 7.48 3.14
C GLY A 211 -1.79 8.20 2.07
N VAL A 212 -0.71 7.57 1.71
CA VAL A 212 0.23 8.06 0.70
C VAL A 212 0.60 6.92 -0.24
N VAL A 213 0.66 7.21 -1.53
CA VAL A 213 1.16 6.27 -2.53
C VAL A 213 2.65 6.04 -2.30
N ARG A 214 3.02 4.78 -2.04
CA ARG A 214 4.41 4.38 -1.85
C ARG A 214 5.02 3.89 -3.15
N ILE A 215 4.39 2.91 -3.78
CA ILE A 215 4.92 2.22 -4.96
C ILE A 215 3.83 2.17 -6.03
N ILE A 216 4.25 2.37 -7.28
CA ILE A 216 3.48 2.05 -8.47
C ILE A 216 4.28 0.96 -9.16
N GLU A 217 3.71 -0.23 -9.29
CA GLU A 217 4.42 -1.31 -9.96
C GLU A 217 4.67 -0.98 -11.43
N PRO A 218 5.87 -1.23 -11.95
CA PRO A 218 6.21 -0.92 -13.34
C PRO A 218 5.59 -1.90 -14.34
N VAL A 219 4.97 -2.97 -13.86
CA VAL A 219 4.40 -4.04 -14.67
C VAL A 219 2.88 -4.07 -14.53
N GLY A 220 2.19 -3.90 -15.65
CA GLY A 220 0.74 -4.09 -15.70
C GLY A 220 0.37 -5.56 -15.89
N PHE A 221 -0.78 -5.95 -15.36
CA PHE A 221 -1.33 -7.29 -15.49
C PHE A 221 -2.77 -7.25 -16.06
N LYS A 222 -3.19 -8.36 -16.63
CA LYS A 222 -4.56 -8.52 -17.11
C LYS A 222 -5.48 -8.98 -16.00
N LYS A 223 -6.64 -8.36 -15.88
CA LYS A 223 -7.71 -8.76 -14.97
C LYS A 223 -9.03 -8.74 -15.74
N ILE A 224 -9.86 -9.75 -15.52
CA ILE A 224 -11.20 -9.78 -16.07
C ILE A 224 -12.14 -9.07 -15.10
N SER A 225 -12.82 -8.03 -15.58
CA SER A 225 -13.82 -7.30 -14.79
C SER A 225 -15.06 -8.14 -14.52
N ALA A 226 -15.89 -7.71 -13.58
CA ALA A 226 -17.16 -8.37 -13.28
C ALA A 226 -18.13 -8.45 -14.51
N LEU A 227 -17.89 -7.63 -15.52
CA LEU A 227 -18.64 -7.61 -16.79
C LEU A 227 -18.00 -8.49 -17.87
N GLY A 228 -16.96 -9.25 -17.55
CA GLY A 228 -16.27 -10.14 -18.51
C GLY A 228 -15.33 -9.42 -19.48
N VAL A 229 -15.01 -8.14 -19.23
CA VAL A 229 -14.10 -7.36 -20.08
C VAL A 229 -12.66 -7.50 -19.56
N GLU A 230 -11.71 -7.77 -20.45
CA GLU A 230 -10.28 -7.72 -20.12
C GLU A 230 -9.84 -6.28 -19.88
N GLU A 231 -9.24 -6.05 -18.72
CA GLU A 231 -8.69 -4.76 -18.32
C GLU A 231 -7.20 -4.89 -18.04
N GLN A 232 -6.43 -3.90 -18.51
CA GLN A 232 -5.02 -3.76 -18.14
C GLN A 232 -4.94 -2.93 -16.86
N ARG A 233 -4.41 -3.51 -15.80
CA ARG A 233 -4.29 -2.88 -14.48
C ARG A 233 -2.83 -2.82 -14.03
N VAL A 234 -2.57 -1.90 -13.13
CA VAL A 234 -1.29 -1.70 -12.46
C VAL A 234 -1.57 -1.74 -10.96
N LEU A 235 -0.75 -2.45 -10.21
CA LEU A 235 -0.83 -2.48 -8.75
C LEU A 235 -0.19 -1.21 -8.18
N ILE A 236 -0.91 -0.56 -7.28
CA ILE A 236 -0.43 0.60 -6.53
C ILE A 236 -0.47 0.25 -5.06
N ILE A 237 0.67 0.36 -4.39
CA ILE A 237 0.82 0.11 -2.97
C ILE A 237 0.84 1.44 -2.24
N SER A 238 0.02 1.56 -1.23
CA SER A 238 -0.13 2.78 -0.44
C SER A 238 -0.06 2.47 1.05
N ASP A 239 0.57 3.37 1.80
CA ASP A 239 0.70 3.27 3.25
C ASP A 239 -0.30 4.18 3.94
N PHE A 240 -0.77 3.79 5.13
CA PHE A 240 -1.58 4.65 5.98
C PHE A 240 -0.73 5.78 6.57
N THR A 241 -1.23 7.00 6.49
CA THR A 241 -0.70 8.16 7.23
C THR A 241 -1.57 8.52 8.43
N SER A 242 -2.80 8.03 8.45
CA SER A 242 -3.67 8.10 9.63
C SER A 242 -3.06 7.33 10.81
N PRO A 243 -3.19 7.84 12.06
CA PRO A 243 -2.69 7.15 13.24
C PRO A 243 -3.23 5.72 13.37
N PRO A 244 -2.41 4.76 13.82
CA PRO A 244 -2.80 3.34 13.92
C PRO A 244 -4.06 3.10 14.73
N GLU A 245 -4.33 3.92 15.74
CA GLU A 245 -5.52 3.82 16.60
C GLU A 245 -6.83 3.94 15.82
N LYS A 246 -6.82 4.66 14.68
CA LYS A 246 -8.00 4.85 13.85
C LYS A 246 -8.34 3.61 13.03
N TRP A 247 -7.37 2.80 12.67
CA TRP A 247 -7.55 1.65 11.79
C TRP A 247 -7.15 0.30 12.39
N GLN A 248 -6.90 0.25 13.71
CA GLN A 248 -6.54 -0.98 14.42
C GLN A 248 -7.56 -2.13 14.29
N ARG A 249 -8.79 -1.85 13.81
CA ARG A 249 -9.82 -2.86 13.54
C ARG A 249 -9.77 -3.40 12.11
N LEU A 250 -8.94 -2.83 11.25
CA LEU A 250 -8.68 -3.40 9.93
C LEU A 250 -7.81 -4.63 10.08
N GLY A 251 -8.09 -5.62 9.26
CA GLY A 251 -7.30 -6.83 9.16
C GLY A 251 -6.84 -7.08 7.73
N ASP A 252 -5.95 -8.03 7.58
CA ASP A 252 -5.52 -8.50 6.28
C ASP A 252 -6.71 -8.96 5.43
N GLY A 253 -6.70 -8.65 4.14
CA GLY A 253 -7.77 -8.97 3.20
C GLY A 253 -9.05 -8.13 3.34
N TYR A 254 -9.07 -7.09 4.20
CA TYR A 254 -10.23 -6.20 4.29
C TYR A 254 -10.29 -5.27 3.07
N ARG A 255 -11.50 -5.12 2.55
CA ARG A 255 -11.73 -4.27 1.39
C ARG A 255 -11.84 -2.80 1.79
N VAL A 256 -11.13 -1.95 1.06
CA VAL A 256 -11.22 -0.49 1.11
C VAL A 256 -11.40 0.06 -0.30
N GLU A 257 -11.89 1.30 -0.41
CA GLU A 257 -11.92 2.03 -1.67
C GLU A 257 -10.91 3.17 -1.61
N ALA A 258 -9.96 3.19 -2.54
CA ALA A 258 -8.94 4.22 -2.62
C ALA A 258 -9.35 5.36 -3.56
N ARG A 259 -9.24 6.59 -3.08
CA ARG A 259 -9.46 7.81 -3.83
C ARG A 259 -8.17 8.59 -3.90
N PHE A 260 -7.50 8.55 -5.06
CA PHE A 260 -6.25 9.25 -5.29
C PHE A 260 -6.50 10.75 -5.54
N ILE A 261 -5.78 11.61 -4.83
CA ILE A 261 -5.90 13.06 -4.96
C ILE A 261 -4.92 13.52 -6.03
N LEU A 262 -5.39 13.61 -7.27
CA LEU A 262 -4.54 13.98 -8.41
C LEU A 262 -4.10 15.44 -8.38
N TRP A 263 -4.91 16.29 -7.77
CA TRP A 263 -4.62 17.71 -7.65
C TRP A 263 -5.32 18.29 -6.43
N HIS A 264 -4.60 19.10 -5.70
CA HIS A 264 -5.11 19.85 -4.56
C HIS A 264 -4.43 21.22 -4.51
N GLN A 265 -5.21 22.26 -4.32
CA GLN A 265 -4.72 23.61 -4.09
C GLN A 265 -5.69 24.31 -3.14
N GLY A 266 -5.16 24.94 -2.11
CA GLY A 266 -5.91 25.85 -1.24
C GLY A 266 -6.17 27.20 -1.94
N ASP A 267 -7.13 27.95 -1.40
CA ASP A 267 -7.44 29.33 -1.79
C ASP A 267 -7.62 29.52 -3.30
N VAL A 268 -8.46 28.69 -3.92
CA VAL A 268 -8.81 28.82 -5.33
C VAL A 268 -10.21 29.44 -5.48
N LEU A 269 -10.31 30.41 -6.38
CA LEU A 269 -11.61 30.90 -6.80
C LEU A 269 -12.33 29.80 -7.58
N GLN A 270 -13.51 29.39 -7.13
CA GLN A 270 -14.26 28.32 -7.73
C GLN A 270 -15.74 28.69 -7.93
N VAL A 271 -16.33 28.07 -8.93
CA VAL A 271 -17.78 28.12 -9.17
C VAL A 271 -18.33 26.69 -9.27
N PRO A 272 -19.63 26.45 -9.00
CA PRO A 272 -20.25 25.17 -9.30
C PRO A 272 -20.02 24.79 -10.78
N ALA A 273 -19.66 23.56 -11.06
CA ALA A 273 -19.42 23.11 -12.45
C ALA A 273 -20.69 23.28 -13.33
N SER A 274 -21.85 23.21 -12.72
CA SER A 274 -23.17 23.45 -13.35
C SER A 274 -23.45 24.91 -13.73
N SER A 275 -22.63 25.87 -13.26
CA SER A 275 -22.71 27.26 -13.68
C SER A 275 -21.98 27.53 -14.99
N LEU A 276 -21.14 26.58 -15.44
CA LEU A 276 -20.33 26.72 -16.64
C LEU A 276 -21.08 26.22 -17.87
N PHE A 277 -21.06 26.99 -18.91
CA PHE A 277 -21.56 26.58 -20.21
C PHE A 277 -20.59 26.92 -21.36
N ARG A 278 -20.72 26.22 -22.47
CA ARG A 278 -19.90 26.49 -23.65
C ARG A 278 -20.44 27.70 -24.40
N PHE A 279 -19.55 28.63 -24.68
CA PHE A 279 -19.87 29.79 -25.49
C PHE A 279 -18.72 30.10 -26.46
N LYS A 280 -19.02 30.08 -27.78
CA LYS A 280 -18.02 30.13 -28.84
C LYS A 280 -16.96 29.04 -28.65
N GLN A 281 -15.70 29.41 -28.56
CA GLN A 281 -14.57 28.47 -28.36
C GLN A 281 -14.12 28.36 -26.90
N GLY A 282 -14.86 28.95 -25.95
CA GLY A 282 -14.44 29.03 -24.55
C GLY A 282 -15.55 28.59 -23.57
N TRP A 283 -15.31 28.89 -22.32
CA TRP A 283 -16.26 28.72 -21.23
C TRP A 283 -16.82 30.08 -20.82
N ALA A 284 -18.06 30.12 -20.39
CA ALA A 284 -18.71 31.30 -19.86
C ALA A 284 -19.55 30.93 -18.63
N VAL A 285 -19.81 31.94 -17.83
CA VAL A 285 -20.79 31.94 -16.72
C VAL A 285 -21.75 33.12 -16.91
N PHE A 286 -22.92 33.04 -16.28
CA PHE A 286 -23.76 34.20 -16.06
C PHE A 286 -23.51 34.71 -14.65
N ILE A 287 -23.05 35.95 -14.52
CA ILE A 287 -22.97 36.67 -13.25
C ILE A 287 -24.22 37.54 -13.09
N VAL A 288 -24.66 37.75 -11.86
CA VAL A 288 -25.80 38.60 -11.59
C VAL A 288 -25.32 39.99 -11.19
N GLU A 289 -25.57 40.97 -12.04
CA GLU A 289 -25.31 42.37 -11.77
C GLU A 289 -26.63 43.17 -11.86
N ASN A 290 -27.00 43.90 -10.84
CA ASN A 290 -28.23 44.69 -10.74
C ASN A 290 -29.50 43.91 -11.18
N ASN A 291 -29.64 42.69 -10.71
CA ASN A 291 -30.70 41.74 -11.05
C ASN A 291 -30.80 41.37 -12.53
N HIS A 292 -29.70 41.50 -13.28
CA HIS A 292 -29.60 41.07 -14.66
C HIS A 292 -28.45 40.05 -14.84
N ALA A 293 -28.71 39.00 -15.64
CA ALA A 293 -27.71 38.01 -15.99
C ALA A 293 -26.77 38.60 -17.03
N LYS A 294 -25.51 38.75 -16.71
CA LYS A 294 -24.46 39.13 -17.64
C LYS A 294 -23.57 37.93 -17.97
N ARG A 295 -23.52 37.60 -19.25
CA ARG A 295 -22.59 36.57 -19.72
C ARG A 295 -21.16 37.08 -19.67
N ARG A 296 -20.29 36.33 -19.01
CA ARG A 296 -18.88 36.63 -18.90
C ARG A 296 -18.05 35.43 -19.32
N LEU A 297 -17.07 35.65 -20.21
CA LEU A 297 -16.11 34.61 -20.57
C LEU A 297 -15.16 34.35 -19.40
N VAL A 298 -14.84 33.08 -19.17
CA VAL A 298 -13.98 32.66 -18.08
C VAL A 298 -12.90 31.72 -18.55
N LYS A 299 -11.74 31.81 -17.92
CA LYS A 299 -10.67 30.84 -18.08
C LYS A 299 -10.75 29.82 -16.96
N VAL A 300 -11.09 28.59 -17.32
CA VAL A 300 -11.28 27.49 -16.37
C VAL A 300 -9.99 26.74 -16.20
N GLY A 301 -9.62 26.49 -14.94
CA GLY A 301 -8.52 25.62 -14.56
C GLY A 301 -8.97 24.17 -14.34
N GLN A 302 -8.67 23.63 -13.16
CA GLN A 302 -9.03 22.27 -12.77
C GLN A 302 -10.53 22.15 -12.47
N ARG A 303 -11.08 20.94 -12.69
CA ARG A 303 -12.49 20.61 -12.42
C ARG A 303 -12.61 19.23 -11.80
N ASN A 304 -13.53 19.07 -10.86
CA ASN A 304 -13.81 17.79 -10.21
C ASN A 304 -15.24 17.26 -10.42
N GLY A 305 -15.98 17.80 -11.37
CA GLY A 305 -17.38 17.45 -11.63
C GLY A 305 -18.41 18.22 -10.79
N LEU A 306 -18.07 18.67 -9.58
CA LEU A 306 -18.92 19.50 -8.72
C LEU A 306 -18.54 20.98 -8.82
N SER A 307 -17.26 21.26 -8.84
CA SER A 307 -16.71 22.62 -8.88
C SER A 307 -15.68 22.76 -10.00
N ALA A 308 -15.49 23.99 -10.44
CA ALA A 308 -14.48 24.36 -11.41
C ALA A 308 -13.67 25.57 -10.88
N GLN A 309 -12.37 25.45 -10.98
CA GLN A 309 -11.46 26.57 -10.69
C GLN A 309 -11.58 27.61 -11.78
N ILE A 310 -11.70 28.88 -11.39
CA ILE A 310 -11.67 30.01 -12.29
C ILE A 310 -10.32 30.71 -12.16
N LEU A 311 -9.59 30.79 -13.25
CA LEU A 311 -8.30 31.47 -13.32
C LEU A 311 -8.47 32.96 -13.67
N GLU A 312 -9.47 33.27 -14.50
CA GLU A 312 -9.76 34.63 -14.94
C GLU A 312 -11.24 34.78 -15.27
N GLY A 313 -11.82 35.96 -15.07
CA GLY A 313 -13.16 36.31 -15.54
C GLY A 313 -14.23 36.41 -14.46
N VAL A 314 -13.99 35.97 -13.23
CA VAL A 314 -14.89 36.15 -12.07
C VAL A 314 -14.04 36.60 -10.89
N ASN A 315 -14.61 37.43 -10.03
CA ASN A 315 -13.99 37.85 -8.79
C ASN A 315 -14.68 37.19 -7.59
N GLU A 316 -13.99 37.14 -6.47
CA GLU A 316 -14.55 36.66 -5.22
C GLU A 316 -15.75 37.51 -4.79
N GLY A 317 -16.83 36.85 -4.33
CA GLY A 317 -18.07 37.51 -3.91
C GLY A 317 -19.06 37.80 -5.06
N GLU A 318 -18.70 37.59 -6.32
CA GLU A 318 -19.65 37.72 -7.42
C GLU A 318 -20.66 36.56 -7.42
N VAL A 319 -21.91 36.87 -7.64
CA VAL A 319 -23.01 35.88 -7.70
C VAL A 319 -23.08 35.30 -9.10
N VAL A 320 -22.98 34.00 -9.22
CA VAL A 320 -23.10 33.27 -10.48
C VAL A 320 -24.43 32.51 -10.54
N VAL A 321 -25.02 32.45 -11.75
CA VAL A 321 -26.25 31.65 -11.96
C VAL A 321 -25.87 30.17 -12.00
N ASN A 322 -26.45 29.41 -11.09
CA ASN A 322 -26.28 27.96 -11.06
C ASN A 322 -27.36 27.29 -11.94
N HIS A 323 -27.00 26.29 -12.75
CA HIS A 323 -27.89 25.60 -13.69
C HIS A 323 -28.65 26.58 -14.61
N PRO A 324 -27.95 27.45 -15.39
CA PRO A 324 -28.65 28.35 -16.29
C PRO A 324 -29.47 27.55 -17.28
N SER A 325 -30.79 27.81 -17.31
CA SER A 325 -31.66 27.25 -18.34
C SER A 325 -31.40 27.95 -19.68
N ASP A 326 -31.86 27.36 -20.76
CA ASP A 326 -31.76 27.94 -22.12
C ASP A 326 -32.41 29.31 -22.24
N ASP A 327 -33.35 29.63 -21.34
CA ASP A 327 -33.99 30.92 -21.24
C ASP A 327 -33.13 32.04 -20.68
N VAL A 328 -32.01 31.75 -20.01
CA VAL A 328 -31.15 32.77 -19.46
C VAL A 328 -30.25 33.36 -20.52
N GLU A 329 -30.62 34.54 -21.00
CA GLU A 329 -29.84 35.28 -21.98
C GLU A 329 -29.07 36.44 -21.35
N ASN A 330 -28.08 36.93 -22.11
CA ASN A 330 -27.29 38.07 -21.68
C ASN A 330 -28.15 39.32 -21.58
N GLY A 331 -28.21 39.95 -20.39
CA GLY A 331 -29.00 41.12 -20.09
C GLY A 331 -30.40 40.81 -19.58
N ARG A 332 -30.81 39.54 -19.48
CA ARG A 332 -32.13 39.18 -18.99
C ARG A 332 -32.23 39.43 -17.46
N ARG A 333 -33.39 39.93 -17.05
CA ARG A 333 -33.67 40.14 -15.61
C ARG A 333 -33.84 38.80 -14.94
N VAL A 334 -33.15 38.58 -13.84
CA VAL A 334 -33.20 37.38 -13.01
C VAL A 334 -33.61 37.73 -11.58
N LYS A 335 -34.30 36.82 -10.93
CA LYS A 335 -34.64 36.90 -9.52
C LYS A 335 -33.71 35.98 -8.76
N LEU A 336 -33.07 36.51 -7.73
CA LEU A 336 -32.26 35.69 -6.82
C LEU A 336 -33.19 34.86 -5.95
N GLU A 337 -33.09 33.55 -6.03
CA GLU A 337 -33.59 32.64 -5.00
C GLU A 337 -32.33 32.10 -4.28
N LEU A 338 -32.15 32.48 -3.03
CA LEU A 338 -31.06 32.11 -2.14
C LEU A 338 -31.36 30.79 -1.43
#